data_3cad548145dd71060ab1e77540f7b173
#
_entry.id   3cad548145dd71060ab1e77540f7b173
#
_cell.length_a   1.000
_cell.length_b   1.000
_cell.length_c   1.000
_cell.angle_alpha   90.00
_cell.angle_beta   90.00
_cell.angle_gamma   90.00
#
_symmetry.space_group_name_H-M   'P 1'
#
loop_
_entity.id
_entity.type
_entity.pdbx_description
1 polymer ?
#
loop_
_entity_poly.entity_id
_entity_poly.type
_entity_poly.pdbx_seq_one_letter_code
_entity_poly.pdbx_strand_id
1 'polypeptide(L)'
;MHLTSIQVECYAGIKADETPRRFTWNEHTIEVDELLDRWYQVESRPEWPRADYFKVRAVDGGEYLLKHDLESDEWFLGQRW
;
A
#
# COMPACT_ATOMS: atom_id res chain seq x y z
N MET A 1 12.12 0.02 9.95
CA MET A 1 10.69 0.20 9.67
C MET A 1 9.94 -1.07 10.03
N HIS A 2 8.88 -0.95 10.78
CA HIS A 2 8.08 -2.08 11.20
C HIS A 2 6.91 -2.26 10.26
N LEU A 3 6.86 -3.40 9.56
CA LEU A 3 5.80 -3.67 8.60
C LEU A 3 4.73 -4.57 9.20
N THR A 4 3.48 -4.18 9.04
CA THR A 4 2.33 -4.95 9.49
C THR A 4 1.57 -5.45 8.26
N SER A 5 1.31 -6.76 8.21
CA SER A 5 0.55 -7.35 7.12
C SER A 5 -0.90 -6.83 7.14
N ILE A 6 -1.39 -6.41 5.99
CA ILE A 6 -2.75 -5.88 5.84
C ILE A 6 -3.41 -6.49 4.61
N GLN A 7 -4.73 -6.31 4.52
CA GLN A 7 -5.48 -6.65 3.33
C GLN A 7 -5.90 -5.37 2.63
N VAL A 8 -5.71 -5.31 1.32
CA VAL A 8 -6.01 -4.12 0.54
C VAL A 8 -6.96 -4.47 -0.59
N GLU A 9 -8.00 -3.65 -0.75
CA GLU A 9 -8.86 -3.69 -1.92
C GLU A 9 -8.45 -2.56 -2.84
N CYS A 10 -8.26 -2.88 -4.11
CA CYS A 10 -7.85 -1.92 -5.12
C CYS A 10 -9.02 -1.59 -6.05
N TYR A 11 -8.92 -0.44 -6.71
CA TYR A 11 -9.86 -0.12 -7.77
C TYR A 11 -9.69 -1.13 -8.91
N ALA A 12 -10.81 -1.67 -9.38
CA ALA A 12 -10.81 -2.54 -10.53
C ALA A 12 -10.65 -1.67 -11.77
N GLY A 13 -9.40 -1.53 -12.20
CA GLY A 13 -9.09 -0.77 -13.42
C GLY A 13 -9.06 -1.67 -14.63
N ILE A 14 -9.26 -1.07 -15.78
CA ILE A 14 -9.16 -1.76 -17.07
C ILE A 14 -7.74 -2.22 -17.34
N LYS A 15 -6.78 -1.57 -16.72
CA LYS A 15 -5.38 -1.96 -16.70
C LYS A 15 -5.03 -2.23 -15.27
N ALA A 16 -4.35 -3.27 -14.98
CA ALA A 16 -3.94 -3.68 -13.65
C ALA A 16 -3.26 -2.56 -12.83
N ASP A 17 -3.85 -1.39 -12.80
CA ASP A 17 -3.40 -0.26 -12.02
C ASP A 17 -4.01 -0.41 -10.64
N GLU A 18 -3.29 -1.13 -9.79
CA GLU A 18 -3.75 -1.48 -8.46
C GLU A 18 -3.59 -0.30 -7.51
N THR A 19 -4.44 0.68 -7.64
CA THR A 19 -4.46 1.80 -6.71
C THR A 19 -5.29 1.43 -5.49
N PRO A 20 -4.74 1.52 -4.28
CA PRO A 20 -5.48 1.16 -3.07
C PRO A 20 -6.74 2.00 -2.90
N ARG A 21 -7.85 1.34 -2.67
CA ARG A 21 -9.14 1.96 -2.40
C ARG A 21 -9.47 1.96 -0.93
N ARG A 22 -9.20 0.84 -0.26
CA ARG A 22 -9.37 0.68 1.19
C ARG A 22 -8.45 -0.42 1.67
N PHE A 23 -8.14 -0.39 2.95
CA PHE A 23 -7.34 -1.46 3.53
C PHE A 23 -7.87 -1.80 4.92
N THR A 24 -7.64 -3.05 5.33
CA THR A 24 -8.04 -3.53 6.65
C THR A 24 -6.80 -3.72 7.51
N TRP A 25 -6.78 -3.02 8.62
CA TRP A 25 -5.71 -3.06 9.58
C TRP A 25 -6.30 -3.17 10.98
N ASN A 26 -5.84 -4.15 11.74
CA ASN A 26 -6.27 -4.35 13.13
C ASN A 26 -7.80 -4.40 13.25
N GLU A 27 -8.44 -5.15 12.36
CA GLU A 27 -9.89 -5.35 12.29
C GLU A 27 -10.68 -4.09 11.92
N HIS A 28 -9.99 -3.02 11.56
CA HIS A 28 -10.64 -1.79 11.10
C HIS A 28 -10.44 -1.64 9.58
N THR A 29 -11.53 -1.32 8.90
CA THR A 29 -11.47 -0.98 7.48
C THR A 29 -11.29 0.51 7.34
N ILE A 30 -10.23 0.91 6.65
CA ILE A 30 -9.87 2.32 6.45
C ILE A 30 -10.01 2.62 4.96
N GLU A 31 -10.84 3.60 4.63
CA GLU A 31 -11.03 4.00 3.24
C GLU A 31 -10.03 5.08 2.86
N VAL A 32 -9.49 4.94 1.66
CA VAL A 32 -8.53 5.90 1.11
C VAL A 32 -9.30 7.03 0.43
N ASP A 33 -9.00 8.25 0.84
CA ASP A 33 -9.57 9.46 0.26
C ASP A 33 -8.75 9.95 -0.92
N GLU A 34 -7.43 9.94 -0.79
CA GLU A 34 -6.55 10.46 -1.81
C GLU A 34 -5.23 9.72 -1.85
N LEU A 35 -4.74 9.45 -3.07
CA LEU A 35 -3.38 8.97 -3.27
C LEU A 35 -2.46 10.18 -3.32
N LEU A 36 -1.57 10.29 -2.33
CA LEU A 36 -0.67 11.44 -2.20
C LEU A 36 0.61 11.25 -3.00
N ASP A 37 1.13 10.02 -3.01
CA ASP A 37 2.36 9.72 -3.74
C ASP A 37 2.41 8.23 -4.04
N ARG A 38 3.17 7.89 -5.07
CA ARG A 38 3.40 6.52 -5.47
C ARG A 38 4.80 6.40 -6.03
N TRP A 39 5.55 5.38 -5.61
CA TRP A 39 6.84 5.11 -6.21
C TRP A 39 7.09 3.61 -6.25
N TYR A 40 7.89 3.23 -7.22
CA TYR A 40 8.29 1.85 -7.43
C TYR A 40 9.73 1.68 -6.95
N GLN A 41 9.95 0.73 -6.08
CA GLN A 41 11.28 0.43 -5.58
C GLN A 41 11.88 -0.75 -6.33
N VAL A 42 12.90 -0.45 -7.12
CA VAL A 42 13.76 -1.47 -7.72
C VAL A 42 15.06 -1.44 -6.95
N GLU A 43 15.28 -2.45 -6.14
CA GLU A 43 16.53 -2.54 -5.42
C GLU A 43 17.63 -3.05 -6.32
N SER A 44 18.84 -2.50 -6.13
CA SER A 44 20.03 -2.99 -6.83
C SER A 44 20.48 -4.34 -6.31
N ARG A 45 19.90 -4.80 -5.22
CA ARG A 45 20.22 -6.09 -4.62
C ARG A 45 19.17 -7.12 -5.02
N PRO A 46 19.59 -8.22 -5.67
CA PRO A 46 18.63 -9.23 -6.15
C PRO A 46 17.83 -9.91 -5.05
N GLU A 47 18.33 -9.94 -3.83
CA GLU A 47 17.65 -10.56 -2.70
C GLU A 47 16.50 -9.72 -2.13
N TRP A 48 16.35 -8.48 -2.58
CA TRP A 48 15.27 -7.62 -2.10
C TRP A 48 14.11 -7.65 -3.07
N PRO A 49 12.89 -7.95 -2.60
CA PRO A 49 11.72 -8.00 -3.48
C PRO A 49 11.40 -6.64 -4.07
N ARG A 50 10.88 -6.67 -5.29
CA ARG A 50 10.35 -5.45 -5.91
C ARG A 50 9.04 -5.09 -5.23
N ALA A 51 8.83 -3.81 -5.02
CA ALA A 51 7.64 -3.33 -4.33
C ALA A 51 7.16 -2.00 -4.87
N ASP A 52 5.84 -1.82 -4.84
CA ASP A 52 5.21 -0.52 -5.03
C ASP A 52 4.90 0.07 -3.67
N TYR A 53 5.15 1.35 -3.53
CA TYR A 53 4.80 2.10 -2.33
C TYR A 53 3.74 3.13 -2.66
N PHE A 54 2.78 3.26 -1.76
CA PHE A 54 1.69 4.21 -1.91
C PHE A 54 1.58 5.03 -0.63
N LYS A 55 1.70 6.34 -0.75
CA LYS A 55 1.38 7.22 0.36
C LYS A 55 -0.04 7.71 0.16
N VAL A 56 -0.91 7.40 1.11
CA VAL A 56 -2.34 7.68 0.98
C VAL A 56 -2.83 8.49 2.15
N ARG A 57 -3.88 9.28 1.91
CA ARG A 57 -4.65 9.91 2.97
C ARG A 57 -5.98 9.21 3.09
N ALA A 58 -6.33 8.82 4.30
CA ALA A 58 -7.59 8.19 4.58
C ALA A 58 -8.70 9.22 4.83
N VAL A 59 -9.94 8.78 4.76
CA VAL A 59 -11.10 9.66 4.99
C VAL A 59 -11.12 10.21 6.42
N ASP A 60 -10.43 9.56 7.36
CA ASP A 60 -10.30 10.05 8.73
C ASP A 60 -9.25 11.15 8.88
N GLY A 61 -8.55 11.50 7.81
CA GLY A 61 -7.49 12.50 7.80
C GLY A 61 -6.10 11.94 8.09
N GLY A 62 -5.98 10.68 8.46
CA GLY A 62 -4.68 10.05 8.70
C GLY A 62 -3.94 9.75 7.40
N GLU A 63 -2.62 9.80 7.46
CA GLU A 63 -1.77 9.45 6.33
C GLU A 63 -1.06 8.14 6.60
N TYR A 64 -1.00 7.30 5.59
CA TYR A 64 -0.43 5.96 5.73
C TYR A 64 0.48 5.65 4.55
N LEU A 65 1.53 4.86 4.84
CA LEU A 65 2.39 4.31 3.80
C LEU A 65 2.04 2.84 3.63
N LEU A 66 1.62 2.49 2.42
CA LEU A 66 1.29 1.11 2.06
C LEU A 66 2.36 0.57 1.14
N LYS A 67 2.79 -0.66 1.40
CA LYS A 67 3.77 -1.36 0.57
C LYS A 67 3.10 -2.58 -0.06
N HIS A 68 3.20 -2.68 -1.38
CA HIS A 68 2.75 -3.85 -2.12
C HIS A 68 3.98 -4.63 -2.61
N ASP A 69 4.20 -5.79 -2.03
CA ASP A 69 5.27 -6.69 -2.46
C ASP A 69 4.82 -7.38 -3.74
N LEU A 70 5.50 -7.09 -4.85
CA LEU A 70 5.10 -7.57 -6.17
C LEU A 70 5.42 -9.04 -6.41
N GLU A 71 6.32 -9.61 -5.64
CA GLU A 71 6.67 -11.02 -5.80
C GLU A 71 5.72 -11.94 -5.03
N SER A 72 5.34 -11.56 -3.82
CA SER A 72 4.43 -12.34 -3.00
C SER A 72 2.97 -11.90 -3.13
N ASP A 73 2.72 -10.75 -3.77
CA ASP A 73 1.41 -10.13 -3.88
C ASP A 73 0.80 -9.85 -2.50
N GLU A 74 1.64 -9.50 -1.56
CA GLU A 74 1.22 -9.17 -0.20
C GLU A 74 1.31 -7.67 0.03
N TRP A 75 0.43 -7.17 0.91
CA TRP A 75 0.39 -5.77 1.28
C TRP A 75 0.78 -5.57 2.73
N PHE A 76 1.46 -4.46 2.99
CA PHE A 76 1.93 -4.13 4.33
C PHE A 76 1.68 -2.67 4.64
N LEU A 77 1.34 -2.39 5.90
CA LEU A 77 1.32 -1.04 6.42
C LEU A 77 2.72 -0.72 6.95
N GLY A 78 3.39 0.22 6.29
CA GLY A 78 4.76 0.55 6.62
C GLY A 78 4.88 1.64 7.66
N GLN A 79 4.06 2.67 7.55
CA GLN A 79 4.12 3.79 8.46
C GLN A 79 2.78 4.51 8.52
N ARG A 80 2.52 5.09 9.68
CA ARG A 80 1.33 5.89 9.94
C ARG A 80 1.77 7.27 10.44
N TRP A 81 1.22 8.30 9.86
CA TRP A 81 1.45 9.68 10.28
C TRP A 81 0.23 10.28 10.97
#